data_a319af05ebde8ec6cabb13a2037f9d11
#
_entry.id   a319af05ebde8ec6cabb13a2037f9d11
#
_cell.length_a   1.000
_cell.length_b   1.000
_cell.length_c   1.000
_cell.angle_alpha   90.00
_cell.angle_beta   90.00
_cell.angle_gamma   90.00
#
_symmetry.space_group_name_H-M   'P 1'
#
loop_
_entity.id
_entity.type
_entity.pdbx_description
1 polymer ?
#
loop_
_entity_poly.entity_id
_entity_poly.type
_entity_poly.pdbx_seq_one_letter_code
_entity_poly.pdbx_strand_id
1 'polypeptide(L)'
;MLQLINLSKDFAGNPLFTNISWHLKKGERVALVGENGAGKSTLMKIIAGLTEPTSGEIQFAKGARASYLPQDGIVTTGRSLFHEARAALEELLAMEDELHRIGLDLERLPHDLAEHEQILTRYGELQEQFRHGGGYTMEAEIGTVLKGLGFTQSDWHRDCGEFSGGWQMRIALARLLLQ
;
A
#
# COMPACT_ATOMS: atom_id res chain seq x y z
N MET A 1 10.55 -12.95 2.92
CA MET A 1 10.48 -14.20 3.68
C MET A 1 9.34 -14.04 4.68
N LEU A 2 8.46 -15.02 4.76
CA LEU A 2 7.27 -15.05 5.61
C LEU A 2 7.23 -16.40 6.32
N GLN A 3 6.90 -16.41 7.60
CA GLN A 3 6.69 -17.64 8.37
C GLN A 3 5.32 -17.56 9.07
N LEU A 4 4.52 -18.61 8.93
CA LEU A 4 3.29 -18.84 9.68
C LEU A 4 3.62 -19.88 10.78
N ILE A 5 3.18 -19.62 11.99
CA ILE A 5 3.48 -20.45 13.16
C ILE A 5 2.17 -20.80 13.87
N ASN A 6 1.75 -22.06 13.77
CA ASN A 6 0.56 -22.62 14.41
C ASN A 6 -0.71 -21.78 14.20
N LEU A 7 -0.86 -21.20 12.99
CA LEU A 7 -1.93 -20.29 12.66
C LEU A 7 -3.27 -21.02 12.61
N SER A 8 -4.26 -20.51 13.32
CA SER A 8 -5.62 -21.05 13.34
C SER A 8 -6.64 -19.93 13.17
N LYS A 9 -7.74 -20.26 12.54
CA LYS A 9 -8.90 -19.36 12.39
C LYS A 9 -10.19 -20.12 12.59
N ASP A 10 -11.05 -19.58 13.45
CA ASP A 10 -12.45 -20.00 13.57
C ASP A 10 -13.40 -18.81 13.38
N PHE A 11 -14.67 -19.12 13.12
CA PHE A 11 -15.77 -18.18 13.14
C PHE A 11 -16.87 -18.72 14.04
N ALA A 12 -17.12 -18.01 15.17
CA ALA A 12 -18.12 -18.39 16.16
C ALA A 12 -17.99 -19.85 16.66
N GLY A 13 -16.74 -20.28 16.91
CA GLY A 13 -16.46 -21.63 17.40
C GLY A 13 -16.38 -22.73 16.34
N ASN A 14 -16.62 -22.40 15.06
CA ASN A 14 -16.44 -23.33 13.96
C ASN A 14 -15.05 -23.13 13.32
N PRO A 15 -14.14 -24.13 13.44
CA PRO A 15 -12.80 -24.02 12.91
C PRO A 15 -12.83 -23.98 11.37
N LEU A 16 -12.20 -22.95 10.78
CA LEU A 16 -11.99 -22.85 9.35
C LEU A 16 -10.71 -23.58 8.94
N PHE A 17 -9.64 -23.37 9.71
CA PHE A 17 -8.39 -24.12 9.64
C PHE A 17 -7.66 -24.07 10.99
N THR A 18 -6.80 -25.05 11.26
CA THR A 18 -6.08 -25.18 12.52
C THR A 18 -4.62 -25.53 12.31
N ASN A 19 -3.74 -24.93 13.14
CA ASN A 19 -2.32 -25.28 13.24
C ASN A 19 -1.54 -25.22 11.91
N ILE A 20 -1.83 -24.24 11.04
CA ILE A 20 -1.06 -24.05 9.81
C ILE A 20 0.31 -23.49 10.19
N SER A 21 1.36 -24.25 9.88
CA SER A 21 2.74 -23.80 9.98
C SER A 21 3.41 -23.93 8.62
N TRP A 22 3.95 -22.82 8.13
CA TRP A 22 4.54 -22.79 6.80
C TRP A 22 5.56 -21.67 6.68
N HIS A 23 6.54 -21.87 5.80
CA HIS A 23 7.61 -20.93 5.55
C HIS A 23 7.74 -20.65 4.07
N LEU A 24 7.53 -19.39 3.68
CA LEU A 24 7.71 -18.88 2.32
C LEU A 24 9.06 -18.19 2.19
N LYS A 25 9.94 -18.71 1.33
CA LYS A 25 11.26 -18.14 1.07
C LYS A 25 11.20 -17.00 0.06
N LYS A 26 12.26 -16.19 0.02
CA LYS A 26 12.40 -15.14 -0.99
C LYS A 26 12.44 -15.73 -2.40
N GLY A 27 11.63 -15.18 -3.32
CA GLY A 27 11.55 -15.62 -4.72
C GLY A 27 10.68 -16.85 -4.95
N GLU A 28 10.13 -17.46 -3.91
CA GLU A 28 9.23 -18.59 -4.02
C GLU A 28 7.84 -18.14 -4.53
N ARG A 29 7.23 -18.95 -5.41
CA ARG A 29 5.87 -18.80 -5.89
C ARG A 29 5.05 -19.98 -5.44
N VAL A 30 3.94 -19.74 -4.76
CA VAL A 30 3.10 -20.78 -4.18
C VAL A 30 1.65 -20.58 -4.60
N ALA A 31 0.98 -21.67 -4.94
CA ALA A 31 -0.45 -21.68 -5.19
C ALA A 31 -1.18 -22.34 -4.01
N LEU A 32 -2.20 -21.64 -3.49
CA LEU A 32 -3.10 -22.16 -2.48
C LEU A 32 -4.33 -22.76 -3.17
N VAL A 33 -4.46 -24.10 -3.13
CA VAL A 33 -5.55 -24.84 -3.77
C VAL A 33 -6.46 -25.50 -2.74
N GLY A 34 -7.72 -25.68 -3.08
CA GLY A 34 -8.74 -26.31 -2.23
C GLY A 34 -10.15 -25.92 -2.65
N GLU A 35 -11.15 -26.55 -2.06
CA GLU A 35 -12.57 -26.30 -2.33
C GLU A 35 -13.00 -24.86 -1.97
N ASN A 36 -14.14 -24.43 -2.49
CA ASN A 36 -14.74 -23.16 -2.08
C ASN A 36 -15.15 -23.26 -0.61
N GLY A 37 -14.87 -22.20 0.15
CA GLY A 37 -15.10 -22.19 1.60
C GLY A 37 -13.96 -22.77 2.46
N ALA A 38 -12.92 -23.38 1.89
CA ALA A 38 -11.79 -23.95 2.63
C ALA A 38 -10.87 -22.92 3.33
N GLY A 39 -11.21 -21.62 3.27
CA GLY A 39 -10.47 -20.58 4.00
C GLY A 39 -9.31 -19.94 3.23
N LYS A 40 -9.13 -20.24 1.93
CA LYS A 40 -8.02 -19.69 1.12
C LYS A 40 -7.92 -18.17 1.18
N SER A 41 -9.00 -17.47 0.87
CA SER A 41 -9.05 -16.00 0.88
C SER A 41 -8.89 -15.45 2.31
N THR A 42 -9.39 -16.14 3.32
CA THR A 42 -9.23 -15.77 4.71
C THR A 42 -7.77 -15.86 5.14
N LEU A 43 -7.07 -16.94 4.78
CA LEU A 43 -5.64 -17.09 5.06
C LEU A 43 -4.83 -15.97 4.39
N MET A 44 -5.13 -15.64 3.13
CA MET A 44 -4.46 -14.55 2.42
C MET A 44 -4.72 -13.18 3.06
N LYS A 45 -5.95 -12.93 3.52
CA LYS A 45 -6.30 -11.71 4.26
C LYS A 45 -5.60 -11.63 5.62
N ILE A 46 -5.44 -12.77 6.32
CA ILE A 46 -4.69 -12.82 7.58
C ILE A 46 -3.20 -12.53 7.33
N ILE A 47 -2.60 -13.10 6.29
CA ILE A 47 -1.22 -12.81 5.90
C ILE A 47 -1.02 -11.33 5.58
N ALA A 48 -2.00 -10.68 4.96
CA ALA A 48 -1.97 -9.26 4.64
C ALA A 48 -2.36 -8.33 5.82
N GLY A 49 -2.65 -8.89 7.01
CA GLY A 49 -3.04 -8.10 8.17
C GLY A 49 -4.46 -7.51 8.11
N LEU A 50 -5.28 -7.93 7.14
CA LEU A 50 -6.66 -7.46 6.98
C LEU A 50 -7.67 -8.18 7.89
N THR A 51 -7.25 -9.25 8.51
CA THR A 51 -8.07 -10.07 9.42
C THR A 51 -7.15 -10.69 10.47
N GLU A 52 -7.56 -10.65 11.73
CA GLU A 52 -6.83 -11.27 12.84
C GLU A 52 -6.99 -12.80 12.81
N PRO A 53 -5.94 -13.59 13.07
CA PRO A 53 -6.07 -15.01 13.35
C PRO A 53 -6.73 -15.23 14.72
N THR A 54 -7.28 -16.41 14.96
CA THR A 54 -7.76 -16.81 16.29
C THR A 54 -6.60 -17.18 17.20
N SER A 55 -5.57 -17.82 16.65
CA SER A 55 -4.33 -18.14 17.36
C SER A 55 -3.17 -18.32 16.37
N GLY A 56 -1.95 -18.36 16.92
CA GLY A 56 -0.72 -18.42 16.15
C GLY A 56 -0.22 -17.04 15.76
N GLU A 57 0.88 -16.98 15.04
CA GLU A 57 1.53 -15.74 14.65
C GLU A 57 2.09 -15.77 13.23
N ILE A 58 2.29 -14.58 12.70
CA ILE A 58 2.92 -14.36 11.38
C ILE A 58 4.19 -13.55 11.59
N GLN A 59 5.30 -14.06 11.10
CA GLN A 59 6.58 -13.38 11.16
C GLN A 59 7.06 -13.00 9.76
N PHE A 60 7.37 -11.74 9.58
CA PHE A 60 7.98 -11.21 8.37
C PHE A 60 9.47 -10.97 8.57
N ALA A 61 10.26 -11.22 7.55
CA ALA A 61 11.64 -10.74 7.55
C ALA A 61 11.67 -9.20 7.59
N LYS A 62 12.76 -8.64 8.14
CA LYS A 62 12.95 -7.19 8.22
C LYS A 62 12.73 -6.53 6.85
N GLY A 63 11.82 -5.56 6.80
CA GLY A 63 11.46 -4.82 5.59
C GLY A 63 10.57 -5.58 4.60
N ALA A 64 10.10 -6.80 4.92
CA ALA A 64 9.11 -7.48 4.09
C ALA A 64 7.70 -6.98 4.42
N ARG A 65 6.91 -6.72 3.38
CA ARG A 65 5.50 -6.34 3.48
C ARG A 65 4.65 -7.37 2.73
N ALA A 66 3.41 -7.55 3.12
CA ALA A 66 2.42 -8.35 2.40
C ALA A 66 1.29 -7.44 1.94
N SER A 67 0.90 -7.59 0.69
CA SER A 67 -0.25 -6.89 0.12
C SER A 67 -1.24 -7.90 -0.44
N TYR A 68 -2.52 -7.58 -0.40
CA TYR A 68 -3.61 -8.45 -0.84
C TYR A 68 -4.32 -7.83 -2.04
N LEU A 69 -4.39 -8.57 -3.14
CA LEU A 69 -5.19 -8.22 -4.30
C LEU A 69 -6.55 -8.95 -4.21
N PRO A 70 -7.67 -8.25 -3.97
CA PRO A 70 -8.99 -8.87 -3.95
C PRO A 70 -9.37 -9.44 -5.32
N GLN A 71 -10.13 -10.52 -5.35
CA GLN A 71 -10.58 -11.14 -6.60
C GLN A 71 -11.57 -10.26 -7.36
N ASP A 72 -12.40 -9.50 -6.65
CA ASP A 72 -13.48 -8.70 -7.23
C ASP A 72 -13.06 -7.26 -7.58
N GLY A 73 -11.77 -6.93 -7.42
CA GLY A 73 -11.25 -5.57 -7.59
C GLY A 73 -11.77 -4.60 -6.52
N ILE A 74 -11.11 -3.45 -6.40
CA ILE A 74 -11.60 -2.34 -5.59
C ILE A 74 -12.18 -1.33 -6.58
N VAL A 75 -13.50 -1.18 -6.63
CA VAL A 75 -14.14 -0.14 -7.42
C VAL A 75 -14.08 1.16 -6.63
N THR A 76 -13.12 2.01 -6.93
CA THR A 76 -13.11 3.39 -6.46
C THR A 76 -13.79 4.24 -7.53
N THR A 77 -15.00 4.70 -7.27
CA THR A 77 -15.71 5.64 -8.14
C THR A 77 -15.44 7.08 -7.70
N GLY A 78 -15.47 8.02 -8.64
CA GLY A 78 -15.32 9.44 -8.34
C GLY A 78 -13.87 9.92 -8.21
N ARG A 79 -12.87 9.07 -8.56
CA ARG A 79 -11.46 9.46 -8.65
C ARG A 79 -10.89 9.07 -9.99
N SER A 80 -10.04 9.94 -10.55
CA SER A 80 -9.30 9.60 -11.77
C SER A 80 -8.26 8.52 -11.49
N LEU A 81 -7.92 7.75 -12.53
CA LEU A 81 -6.91 6.70 -12.48
C LEU A 81 -5.60 7.18 -11.83
N PHE A 82 -5.11 8.35 -12.22
CA PHE A 82 -3.87 8.91 -11.69
C PHE A 82 -3.98 9.24 -10.20
N HIS A 83 -5.08 9.86 -9.77
CA HIS A 83 -5.31 10.17 -8.35
C HIS A 83 -5.47 8.91 -7.50
N GLU A 84 -6.10 7.86 -8.04
CA GLU A 84 -6.23 6.59 -7.34
C GLU A 84 -4.88 5.88 -7.18
N ALA A 85 -4.03 5.92 -8.21
CA ALA A 85 -2.67 5.40 -8.12
C ALA A 85 -1.82 6.21 -7.13
N ARG A 86 -1.90 7.55 -7.17
CA ARG A 86 -1.20 8.47 -6.27
C ARG A 86 -1.59 8.25 -4.81
N ALA A 87 -2.87 7.95 -4.53
CA ALA A 87 -3.36 7.66 -3.19
C ALA A 87 -2.72 6.41 -2.54
N ALA A 88 -2.05 5.54 -3.31
CA ALA A 88 -1.29 4.42 -2.75
C ALA A 88 -0.01 4.85 -2.02
N LEU A 89 0.48 6.08 -2.25
CA LEU A 89 1.70 6.66 -1.70
C LEU A 89 1.39 7.58 -0.50
N GLU A 90 0.56 7.11 0.44
CA GLU A 90 0.03 7.91 1.55
C GLU A 90 1.13 8.57 2.40
N GLU A 91 2.23 7.84 2.69
CA GLU A 91 3.34 8.38 3.48
C GLU A 91 4.02 9.56 2.78
N LEU A 92 4.26 9.46 1.47
CA LEU A 92 4.85 10.53 0.68
C LEU A 92 3.92 11.73 0.54
N LEU A 93 2.62 11.49 0.37
CA LEU A 93 1.62 12.54 0.31
C LEU A 93 1.52 13.30 1.64
N ALA A 94 1.56 12.59 2.76
CA ALA A 94 1.59 13.22 4.08
C ALA A 94 2.83 14.09 4.29
N MET A 95 4.00 13.62 3.83
CA MET A 95 5.24 14.40 3.88
C MET A 95 5.17 15.65 2.97
N GLU A 96 4.61 15.53 1.79
CA GLU A 96 4.40 16.64 0.84
C GLU A 96 3.51 17.72 1.44
N ASP A 97 2.38 17.31 2.06
CA ASP A 97 1.46 18.22 2.74
C ASP A 97 2.10 18.88 3.97
N GLU A 98 2.93 18.16 4.72
CA GLU A 98 3.67 18.72 5.86
C GLU A 98 4.73 19.69 5.40
N LEU A 99 5.52 19.37 4.36
CA LEU A 99 6.49 20.28 3.76
C LEU A 99 5.83 21.58 3.29
N HIS A 100 4.67 21.46 2.64
CA HIS A 100 3.93 22.65 2.19
C HIS A 100 3.49 23.52 3.37
N ARG A 101 2.94 22.92 4.43
CA ARG A 101 2.53 23.65 5.65
C ARG A 101 3.71 24.35 6.32
N ILE A 102 4.80 23.62 6.54
CA ILE A 102 6.02 24.17 7.16
C ILE A 102 6.57 25.32 6.30
N GLY A 103 6.56 25.20 4.97
CA GLY A 103 6.99 26.25 4.07
C GLY A 103 6.18 27.54 4.24
N LEU A 104 4.86 27.44 4.35
CA LEU A 104 3.97 28.59 4.61
C LEU A 104 4.23 29.23 5.98
N ASP A 105 4.53 28.42 7.01
CA ASP A 105 4.84 28.93 8.34
C ASP A 105 6.18 29.66 8.37
N LEU A 106 7.21 29.17 7.68
CA LEU A 106 8.51 29.82 7.53
C LEU A 106 8.39 31.18 6.83
N GLU A 107 7.51 31.32 5.85
CA GLU A 107 7.28 32.61 5.17
C GLU A 107 6.66 33.68 6.08
N ARG A 108 5.93 33.24 7.12
CA ARG A 108 5.20 34.13 8.04
C ARG A 108 5.98 34.50 9.29
N LEU A 109 6.93 33.67 9.70
CA LEU A 109 7.70 33.83 10.92
C LEU A 109 8.89 34.80 10.70
N PRO A 110 9.16 35.74 11.62
CA PRO A 110 10.38 36.53 11.60
C PRO A 110 11.63 35.67 11.70
N HIS A 111 12.65 35.97 10.90
CA HIS A 111 13.90 35.20 10.80
C HIS A 111 14.77 35.20 12.06
N ASP A 112 14.56 36.15 12.97
CA ASP A 112 15.33 36.35 14.21
C ASP A 112 14.80 35.55 15.41
N LEU A 113 13.71 34.80 15.23
CA LEU A 113 13.15 33.96 16.28
C LEU A 113 13.83 32.61 16.34
N ALA A 114 14.15 32.11 17.53
CA ALA A 114 14.66 30.74 17.75
C ALA A 114 13.71 29.65 17.21
N GLU A 115 12.43 29.96 17.19
CA GLU A 115 11.40 29.11 16.60
C GLU A 115 11.59 28.93 15.09
N HIS A 116 11.97 29.99 14.36
CA HIS A 116 12.26 29.92 12.93
C HIS A 116 13.38 28.92 12.62
N GLU A 117 14.46 28.92 13.42
CA GLU A 117 15.58 27.98 13.24
C GLU A 117 15.17 26.52 13.49
N GLN A 118 14.31 26.27 14.50
CA GLN A 118 13.80 24.94 14.78
C GLN A 118 12.90 24.42 13.64
N ILE A 119 12.02 25.25 13.13
CA ILE A 119 11.13 24.91 12.01
C ILE A 119 11.93 24.68 10.74
N LEU A 120 12.95 25.49 10.47
CA LEU A 120 13.86 25.32 9.33
C LEU A 120 14.62 23.99 9.40
N THR A 121 15.08 23.61 10.59
CA THR A 121 15.74 22.30 10.81
C THR A 121 14.77 21.16 10.50
N ARG A 122 13.54 21.22 11.03
CA ARG A 122 12.50 20.23 10.75
C ARG A 122 12.16 20.12 9.27
N TYR A 123 12.06 21.27 8.58
CA TYR A 123 11.84 21.31 7.13
C TYR A 123 12.95 20.57 6.37
N GLY A 124 14.22 20.84 6.72
CA GLY A 124 15.36 20.17 6.09
C GLY A 124 15.36 18.65 6.29
N GLU A 125 15.08 18.18 7.52
CA GLU A 125 14.98 16.74 7.81
C GLU A 125 13.86 16.07 7.02
N LEU A 126 12.69 16.68 6.98
CA LEU A 126 11.54 16.15 6.26
C LEU A 126 11.77 16.16 4.74
N GLN A 127 12.41 17.21 4.21
CA GLN A 127 12.78 17.30 2.81
C GLN A 127 13.73 16.17 2.38
N GLU A 128 14.71 15.86 3.24
CA GLU A 128 15.62 14.73 3.00
C GLU A 128 14.87 13.38 3.05
N GLN A 129 13.96 13.18 3.98
CA GLN A 129 13.13 11.98 4.04
C GLN A 129 12.24 11.84 2.80
N PHE A 130 11.60 12.91 2.37
CA PHE A 130 10.78 12.97 1.16
C PHE A 130 11.61 12.65 -0.10
N ARG A 131 12.79 13.22 -0.21
CA ARG A 131 13.74 12.96 -1.29
C ARG A 131 14.18 11.50 -1.32
N HIS A 132 14.57 10.94 -0.18
CA HIS A 132 15.00 9.54 -0.06
C HIS A 132 13.86 8.55 -0.31
N GLY A 133 12.63 8.92 0.04
CA GLY A 133 11.42 8.14 -0.26
C GLY A 133 10.97 8.19 -1.73
N GLY A 134 11.64 8.96 -2.58
CA GLY A 134 11.28 9.10 -3.99
C GLY A 134 10.20 10.15 -4.26
N GLY A 135 9.91 11.05 -3.32
CA GLY A 135 8.83 12.03 -3.45
C GLY A 135 8.92 12.88 -4.72
N TYR A 136 10.11 13.32 -5.12
CA TYR A 136 10.32 14.08 -6.35
C TYR A 136 10.18 13.27 -7.65
N THR A 137 10.22 11.95 -7.58
CA THR A 137 10.06 11.05 -8.73
C THR A 137 8.71 10.32 -8.73
N MET A 138 7.88 10.57 -7.73
CA MET A 138 6.59 9.88 -7.49
C MET A 138 5.69 9.86 -8.73
N GLU A 139 5.51 11.00 -9.41
CA GLU A 139 4.67 11.09 -10.61
C GLU A 139 5.23 10.26 -11.78
N ALA A 140 6.55 10.28 -11.96
CA ALA A 140 7.21 9.49 -12.99
C ALA A 140 7.10 7.98 -12.71
N GLU A 141 7.18 7.59 -11.45
CA GLU A 141 7.01 6.21 -11.02
C GLU A 141 5.57 5.73 -11.23
N ILE A 142 4.58 6.54 -10.83
CA ILE A 142 3.16 6.28 -11.14
C ILE A 142 2.96 6.08 -12.64
N GLY A 143 3.48 7.00 -13.46
CA GLY A 143 3.39 6.91 -14.90
C GLY A 143 4.03 5.63 -15.47
N THR A 144 5.17 5.21 -14.92
CA THR A 144 5.87 3.99 -15.31
C THR A 144 5.05 2.74 -14.97
N VAL A 145 4.48 2.67 -13.77
CA VAL A 145 3.63 1.55 -13.34
C VAL A 145 2.36 1.48 -14.17
N LEU A 146 1.65 2.59 -14.36
CA LEU A 146 0.42 2.64 -15.17
C LEU A 146 0.69 2.21 -16.62
N LYS A 147 1.75 2.71 -17.24
CA LYS A 147 2.15 2.31 -18.60
C LYS A 147 2.51 0.83 -18.67
N GLY A 148 3.24 0.29 -17.67
CA GLY A 148 3.58 -1.13 -17.57
C GLY A 148 2.35 -2.04 -17.48
N LEU A 149 1.24 -1.54 -16.92
CA LEU A 149 -0.04 -2.24 -16.84
C LEU A 149 -0.94 -2.02 -18.07
N GLY A 150 -0.48 -1.27 -19.06
CA GLY A 150 -1.14 -1.08 -20.34
C GLY A 150 -2.05 0.15 -20.42
N PHE A 151 -2.05 1.04 -19.42
CA PHE A 151 -2.76 2.31 -19.47
C PHE A 151 -2.00 3.32 -20.34
N THR A 152 -2.75 4.10 -21.10
CA THR A 152 -2.23 5.23 -21.88
C THR A 152 -2.29 6.51 -21.04
N GLN A 153 -1.55 7.54 -21.45
CA GLN A 153 -1.59 8.84 -20.77
C GLN A 153 -2.98 9.48 -20.82
N SER A 154 -3.76 9.24 -21.87
CA SER A 154 -5.15 9.70 -21.97
C SER A 154 -6.09 9.04 -20.95
N ASP A 155 -5.75 7.86 -20.44
CA ASP A 155 -6.54 7.17 -19.42
C ASP A 155 -6.38 7.79 -18.04
N TRP A 156 -5.30 8.53 -17.78
CA TRP A 156 -4.94 9.01 -16.43
C TRP A 156 -6.00 9.91 -15.80
N HIS A 157 -6.73 10.65 -16.61
CA HIS A 157 -7.78 11.59 -16.15
C HIS A 157 -9.19 10.97 -16.13
N ARG A 158 -9.34 9.73 -16.61
CA ARG A 158 -10.61 9.03 -16.62
C ARG A 158 -10.96 8.54 -15.22
N ASP A 159 -12.25 8.55 -14.88
CA ASP A 159 -12.75 7.99 -13.63
C ASP A 159 -12.52 6.47 -13.58
N CYS A 160 -12.10 5.96 -12.41
CA CYS A 160 -11.87 4.54 -12.21
C CYS A 160 -13.11 3.69 -12.45
N GLY A 161 -14.30 4.23 -12.23
CA GLY A 161 -15.58 3.56 -12.48
C GLY A 161 -15.90 3.34 -13.96
N GLU A 162 -15.26 4.08 -14.88
CA GLU A 162 -15.45 3.91 -16.32
C GLU A 162 -14.72 2.70 -16.91
N PHE A 163 -13.83 2.10 -16.12
CA PHE A 163 -13.05 0.95 -16.56
C PHE A 163 -13.80 -0.36 -16.34
N SER A 164 -13.65 -1.31 -17.26
CA SER A 164 -14.19 -2.67 -17.09
C SER A 164 -13.52 -3.39 -15.91
N GLY A 165 -14.17 -4.43 -15.37
CA GLY A 165 -13.66 -5.17 -14.21
C GLY A 165 -12.21 -5.64 -14.35
N GLY A 166 -11.81 -6.12 -15.53
CA GLY A 166 -10.40 -6.50 -15.79
C GLY A 166 -9.43 -5.33 -15.72
N TRP A 167 -9.83 -4.15 -16.13
CA TRP A 167 -9.03 -2.93 -16.00
C TRP A 167 -9.01 -2.43 -14.57
N GLN A 168 -10.12 -2.53 -13.83
CA GLN A 168 -10.17 -2.22 -12.41
C GLN A 168 -9.22 -3.10 -11.59
N MET A 169 -9.08 -4.38 -11.95
CA MET A 169 -8.05 -5.25 -11.36
C MET A 169 -6.62 -4.76 -11.62
N ARG A 170 -6.35 -4.18 -12.80
CA ARG A 170 -5.05 -3.56 -13.09
C ARG A 170 -4.85 -2.27 -12.28
N ILE A 171 -5.91 -1.50 -12.02
CA ILE A 171 -5.84 -0.34 -11.12
C ILE A 171 -5.48 -0.79 -9.70
N ALA A 172 -6.14 -1.81 -9.18
CA ALA A 172 -5.80 -2.39 -7.88
C ALA A 172 -4.36 -2.91 -7.82
N LEU A 173 -3.89 -3.55 -8.91
CA LEU A 173 -2.50 -3.99 -9.03
C LEU A 173 -1.51 -2.81 -9.07
N ALA A 174 -1.85 -1.71 -9.77
CA ALA A 174 -1.03 -0.51 -9.77
C ALA A 174 -0.82 0.03 -8.36
N ARG A 175 -1.89 0.11 -7.56
CA ARG A 175 -1.82 0.52 -6.15
C ARG A 175 -0.89 -0.35 -5.32
N LEU A 176 -0.94 -1.67 -5.52
CA LEU A 176 -0.07 -2.60 -4.79
C LEU A 176 1.41 -2.48 -5.19
N LEU A 177 1.68 -2.17 -6.46
CA LEU A 177 3.05 -2.00 -6.97
C LEU A 177 3.68 -0.69 -6.54
N LEU A 178 2.87 0.31 -6.16
CA LEU A 178 3.32 1.63 -5.69
C LEU A 178 3.49 1.71 -4.17
N GLN A 179 2.99 0.77 -3.39
CA GLN A 179 3.19 0.63 -1.94
C GLN A 179 4.57 0.04 -1.60
#